data_0cb616c5dd46df106f3446594caceee4
#
_entry.id   0cb616c5dd46df106f3446594caceee4
#
_cell.length_a   1.000
_cell.length_b   1.000
_cell.length_c   1.000
_cell.angle_alpha   90.00
_cell.angle_beta   90.00
_cell.angle_gamma   90.00
#
_symmetry.space_group_name_H-M   'P 1'
#
loop_
_entity.id
_entity.type
_entity.pdbx_description
1 polymer ?
#
loop_
_entity_poly.entity_id
_entity_poly.type
_entity_poly.pdbx_seq_one_letter_code
_entity_poly.pdbx_strand_id
1 'polypeptide(L)'
;MASKPFKRSSVHWVDLDPTRRRELKKTRPALIVSQDALNEALDTVVICPLTSTLHPTWRTRLQIGLNHNQSEIAIDQIRVVSKDRLTPRKIGDLSPKEQAALRDLLSEAYAQ
;
A
#
# COMPACT_ATOMS: atom_id res chain seq x y z
N MET A 1 1.28 0.16 -26.20
CA MET A 1 2.12 -0.29 -25.10
C MET A 1 1.42 -0.16 -23.78
N ALA A 2 1.30 -1.22 -23.10
CA ALA A 2 0.61 -1.19 -21.82
C ALA A 2 1.43 -0.45 -20.78
N SER A 3 0.79 0.39 -20.05
CA SER A 3 1.45 1.06 -18.95
C SER A 3 1.60 0.08 -17.80
N LYS A 4 2.50 0.41 -16.89
CA LYS A 4 2.71 -0.39 -15.69
C LYS A 4 2.16 0.39 -14.52
N PRO A 5 0.85 0.28 -14.29
CA PRO A 5 0.21 1.15 -13.31
C PRO A 5 0.61 0.86 -11.88
N PHE A 6 1.05 -0.38 -11.59
CA PHE A 6 1.31 -0.76 -10.20
C PHE A 6 2.80 -0.75 -9.93
N LYS A 7 3.28 0.38 -9.44
CA LYS A 7 4.70 0.56 -9.15
C LYS A 7 4.92 0.61 -7.66
N ARG A 8 6.08 0.14 -7.26
CA ARG A 8 6.49 0.19 -5.87
C ARG A 8 6.43 1.62 -5.36
N SER A 9 5.91 1.80 -4.17
CA SER A 9 5.77 3.08 -3.49
C SER A 9 4.66 3.96 -4.04
N SER A 10 3.82 3.45 -4.93
CA SER A 10 2.63 4.17 -5.34
C SER A 10 1.44 3.73 -4.50
N VAL A 11 0.47 4.62 -4.36
CA VAL A 11 -0.73 4.40 -3.56
C VAL A 11 -1.93 4.31 -4.48
N HIS A 12 -2.74 3.28 -4.28
CA HIS A 12 -3.94 3.04 -5.06
C HIS A 12 -5.09 2.70 -4.12
N TRP A 13 -6.31 2.90 -4.59
CA TRP A 13 -7.47 2.39 -3.87
C TRP A 13 -7.51 0.89 -4.01
N VAL A 14 -7.84 0.20 -2.93
CA VAL A 14 -7.95 -1.25 -2.93
C VAL A 14 -9.26 -1.67 -2.32
N ASP A 15 -9.88 -2.69 -2.91
CA ASP A 15 -11.09 -3.31 -2.38
C ASP A 15 -10.66 -4.50 -1.55
N LEU A 16 -10.82 -4.39 -0.24
CA LEU A 16 -10.41 -5.44 0.67
C LEU A 16 -11.57 -6.33 1.12
N ASP A 17 -12.76 -6.07 0.63
CA ASP A 17 -13.92 -6.83 1.03
C ASP A 17 -13.91 -8.20 0.36
N PRO A 18 -13.71 -9.28 1.12
CA PRO A 18 -13.61 -10.60 0.51
C PRO A 18 -14.93 -11.13 0.00
N THR A 19 -16.04 -10.68 0.55
CA THR A 19 -17.31 -11.24 0.16
C THR A 19 -17.90 -10.64 -1.09
N ARG A 20 -17.62 -9.36 -1.30
CA ARG A 20 -18.14 -8.68 -2.48
C ARG A 20 -19.64 -8.62 -2.55
N ARG A 21 -20.31 -9.04 -1.51
CA ARG A 21 -21.76 -9.03 -1.53
C ARG A 21 -22.34 -7.82 -0.88
N ARG A 22 -21.51 -7.05 -0.22
CA ARG A 22 -21.99 -5.88 0.46
C ARG A 22 -22.19 -4.77 -0.55
N GLU A 23 -23.19 -4.00 -0.32
CA GLU A 23 -23.45 -2.87 -1.18
C GLU A 23 -22.42 -1.80 -1.00
N LEU A 24 -21.99 -1.61 0.23
CA LEU A 24 -20.95 -0.65 0.51
C LEU A 24 -19.63 -1.36 0.44
N LYS A 25 -18.84 -1.00 -0.53
CA LYS A 25 -17.52 -1.58 -0.65
C LYS A 25 -16.58 -0.92 0.31
N LYS A 26 -15.74 -1.73 0.89
CA LYS A 26 -14.73 -1.22 1.79
C LYS A 26 -13.46 -0.98 1.01
N THR A 27 -13.33 0.20 0.48
CA THR A 27 -12.11 0.56 -0.24
C THR A 27 -11.26 1.43 0.65
N ARG A 28 -9.96 1.25 0.54
CA ARG A 28 -8.99 2.00 1.31
C ARG A 28 -7.80 2.32 0.43
N PRO A 29 -7.07 3.39 0.73
CA PRO A 29 -5.79 3.58 0.07
C PRO A 29 -4.83 2.49 0.54
N ALA A 30 -4.00 2.03 -0.38
CA ALA A 30 -3.01 1.02 -0.06
C ALA A 30 -1.73 1.33 -0.80
N LEU A 31 -0.62 1.08 -0.15
CA LEU A 31 0.69 1.30 -0.71
C LEU A 31 1.22 0.01 -1.31
N ILE A 32 1.73 0.08 -2.52
CA ILE A 32 2.36 -1.08 -3.13
C ILE A 32 3.79 -1.15 -2.63
N VAL A 33 4.13 -2.29 -2.01
CA VAL A 33 5.47 -2.49 -1.46
C VAL A 33 6.29 -3.50 -2.24
N SER A 34 5.66 -4.29 -3.11
CA SER A 34 6.40 -5.26 -3.92
C SER A 34 7.17 -4.58 -5.04
N GLN A 35 8.26 -5.21 -5.46
CA GLN A 35 9.15 -4.67 -6.48
C GLN A 35 8.48 -4.62 -7.83
N ASP A 36 8.90 -3.68 -8.65
CA ASP A 36 8.32 -3.49 -9.96
C ASP A 36 8.41 -4.74 -10.82
N ALA A 37 9.54 -5.45 -10.75
CA ALA A 37 9.70 -6.66 -11.55
C ALA A 37 8.67 -7.72 -11.18
N LEU A 38 8.37 -7.85 -9.89
CA LEU A 38 7.35 -8.79 -9.44
C LEU A 38 5.96 -8.32 -9.85
N ASN A 39 5.72 -7.03 -9.74
CA ASN A 39 4.43 -6.46 -10.10
C ASN A 39 4.11 -6.66 -11.57
N GLU A 40 5.13 -6.66 -12.41
CA GLU A 40 4.93 -6.90 -13.83
C GLU A 40 4.71 -8.37 -14.14
N ALA A 41 5.39 -9.23 -13.41
CA ALA A 41 5.39 -10.66 -13.72
C ALA A 41 4.19 -11.40 -13.16
N LEU A 42 3.61 -10.91 -12.06
CA LEU A 42 2.58 -11.65 -11.34
C LEU A 42 1.24 -10.95 -11.47
N ASP A 43 0.17 -11.70 -11.24
CA ASP A 43 -1.18 -11.15 -11.20
C ASP A 43 -1.51 -10.54 -9.85
N THR A 44 -0.58 -10.59 -8.94
CA THR A 44 -0.77 -10.09 -7.58
C THR A 44 0.28 -9.03 -7.27
N VAL A 45 -0.01 -8.25 -6.25
CA VAL A 45 0.95 -7.31 -5.67
C VAL A 45 0.88 -7.44 -4.17
N VAL A 46 1.94 -7.00 -3.49
CA VAL A 46 1.96 -6.95 -2.03
C VAL A 46 1.70 -5.51 -1.62
N ILE A 47 0.77 -5.34 -0.70
CA ILE A 47 0.35 -4.01 -0.27
C ILE A 47 0.37 -3.89 1.23
N CYS A 48 0.46 -2.64 1.70
CA CYS A 48 0.19 -2.27 3.08
C CYS A 48 -0.94 -1.27 3.06
N PRO A 49 -2.02 -1.51 3.80
CA PRO A 49 -3.12 -0.54 3.82
C PRO A 49 -2.72 0.75 4.52
N LEU A 50 -3.36 1.84 4.12
CA LEU A 50 -3.23 3.10 4.80
C LEU A 50 -4.47 3.34 5.65
N THR A 51 -4.29 4.06 6.74
CA THR A 51 -5.40 4.42 7.63
C THR A 51 -5.25 5.86 8.05
N SER A 52 -6.37 6.51 8.31
CA SER A 52 -6.36 7.86 8.87
C SER A 52 -6.37 7.85 10.40
N THR A 53 -6.56 6.69 11.00
CA THR A 53 -6.48 6.54 12.44
C THR A 53 -5.01 6.32 12.81
N LEU A 54 -4.40 7.30 13.46
CA LEU A 54 -2.97 7.31 13.65
C LEU A 54 -2.58 6.67 14.97
N HIS A 55 -1.50 5.91 14.92
CA HIS A 55 -0.92 5.26 16.08
C HIS A 55 0.57 5.56 16.08
N PRO A 56 0.96 6.81 16.39
CA PRO A 56 2.36 7.23 16.17
C PRO A 56 3.37 6.53 17.05
N THR A 57 2.92 5.88 18.13
CA THR A 57 3.86 5.15 18.98
C THR A 57 4.02 3.69 18.58
N TRP A 58 3.26 3.22 17.62
CA TRP A 58 3.38 1.82 17.18
C TRP A 58 4.58 1.67 16.25
N ARG A 59 5.39 0.67 16.50
CA ARG A 59 6.61 0.46 15.73
C ARG A 59 6.34 -0.05 14.33
N THR A 60 5.15 -0.58 14.08
CA THR A 60 4.78 -1.12 12.78
C THR A 60 3.98 -0.14 11.95
N ARG A 61 4.01 1.13 12.31
CA ARG A 61 3.24 2.13 11.61
C ARG A 61 4.16 3.27 11.19
N LEU A 62 3.95 3.75 9.98
CA LEU A 62 4.73 4.87 9.43
C LEU A 62 3.78 5.98 9.04
N GLN A 63 3.97 7.16 9.63
CA GLN A 63 3.17 8.32 9.28
C GLN A 63 3.71 8.94 8.00
N ILE A 64 2.81 9.25 7.08
CA ILE A 64 3.16 9.89 5.83
C ILE A 64 2.15 10.98 5.52
N GLY A 65 2.51 11.86 4.58
CA GLY A 65 1.58 12.83 4.04
C GLY A 65 1.05 12.33 2.71
N LEU A 66 -0.26 12.40 2.52
CA LEU A 66 -0.88 12.02 1.28
C LEU A 66 -1.94 13.05 0.94
N ASN A 67 -1.74 13.76 -0.17
CA ASN A 67 -2.70 14.76 -0.65
C ASN A 67 -3.08 15.74 0.45
N HIS A 68 -2.06 16.25 1.15
CA HIS A 68 -2.21 17.25 2.22
C HIS A 68 -2.86 16.72 3.47
N ASN A 69 -3.06 15.41 3.56
CA ASN A 69 -3.62 14.78 4.75
C ASN A 69 -2.59 13.85 5.36
N GLN A 70 -2.67 13.71 6.67
CA GLN A 70 -1.82 12.77 7.37
C GLN A 70 -2.43 11.39 7.30
N SER A 71 -1.63 10.41 6.96
CA SER A 71 -2.04 9.03 6.90
C SER A 71 -0.97 8.17 7.53
N GLU A 72 -1.31 6.91 7.74
CA GLU A 72 -0.40 5.99 8.39
C GLU A 72 -0.39 4.69 7.60
N ILE A 73 0.80 4.17 7.33
CA ILE A 73 0.94 2.89 6.65
C ILE A 73 0.97 1.79 7.70
N ALA A 74 0.10 0.82 7.56
CA ALA A 74 0.01 -0.30 8.49
C ALA A 74 0.87 -1.44 8.00
N ILE A 75 2.13 -1.45 8.41
CA ILE A 75 3.09 -2.45 7.97
C ILE A 75 2.73 -3.82 8.52
N ASP A 76 2.13 -3.85 9.72
CA ASP A 76 1.68 -5.09 10.32
C ASP A 76 0.53 -5.74 9.57
N GLN A 77 -0.09 -5.03 8.64
CA GLN A 77 -1.21 -5.56 7.86
C GLN A 77 -0.82 -5.81 6.40
N ILE A 78 0.47 -6.05 6.17
CA ILE A 78 0.97 -6.37 4.84
C ILE A 78 0.28 -7.62 4.30
N ARG A 79 -0.11 -7.60 3.03
CA ARG A 79 -0.82 -8.73 2.45
C ARG A 79 -0.70 -8.73 0.94
N VAL A 80 -0.94 -9.89 0.36
CA VAL A 80 -0.98 -10.07 -1.08
C VAL A 80 -2.41 -9.89 -1.55
N VAL A 81 -2.59 -9.15 -2.63
CA VAL A 81 -3.91 -8.99 -3.23
C VAL A 81 -3.80 -9.16 -4.74
N SER A 82 -4.90 -9.53 -5.35
CA SER A 82 -4.98 -9.60 -6.80
C SER A 82 -4.97 -8.18 -7.37
N LYS A 83 -4.31 -8.00 -8.51
CA LYS A 83 -4.23 -6.68 -9.13
C LYS A 83 -5.61 -6.10 -9.46
N ASP A 84 -6.58 -6.96 -9.75
CA ASP A 84 -7.88 -6.43 -10.12
C ASP A 84 -8.66 -5.91 -8.92
N ARG A 85 -8.12 -6.01 -7.72
CA ARG A 85 -8.72 -5.36 -6.57
C ARG A 85 -8.26 -3.92 -6.41
N LEU A 86 -7.30 -3.49 -7.20
CA LEU A 86 -6.79 -2.13 -7.12
C LEU A 86 -7.25 -1.32 -8.31
N THR A 87 -7.47 -0.03 -8.09
CA THR A 87 -7.70 0.87 -9.20
C THR A 87 -6.37 1.11 -9.92
N PRO A 88 -6.36 1.13 -11.25
CA PRO A 88 -5.11 1.36 -11.98
C PRO A 88 -4.53 2.74 -11.74
N ARG A 89 -5.38 3.72 -11.51
CA ARG A 89 -4.94 5.09 -11.34
C ARG A 89 -4.40 5.28 -9.94
N LYS A 90 -3.17 5.78 -9.83
CA LYS A 90 -2.59 5.99 -8.51
C LYS A 90 -3.14 7.26 -7.88
N ILE A 91 -3.19 7.26 -6.55
CA ILE A 91 -3.61 8.41 -5.77
C ILE A 91 -2.40 9.28 -5.43
N GLY A 92 -1.25 8.67 -5.25
CA GLY A 92 -0.06 9.41 -4.87
C GLY A 92 1.14 8.50 -4.81
N ASP A 93 2.27 9.08 -4.40
CA ASP A 93 3.53 8.36 -4.27
C ASP A 93 4.18 8.76 -2.96
N LEU A 94 4.99 7.87 -2.43
CA LEU A 94 5.85 8.23 -1.29
C LEU A 94 7.01 9.07 -1.77
N SER A 95 7.41 10.01 -0.94
CA SER A 95 8.64 10.75 -1.19
C SER A 95 9.84 9.85 -1.00
N PRO A 96 11.03 10.23 -1.53
CA PRO A 96 12.22 9.42 -1.29
C PRO A 96 12.54 9.22 0.19
N LYS A 97 12.28 10.23 1.01
CA LYS A 97 12.50 10.12 2.44
C LYS A 97 11.56 9.10 3.05
N GLU A 98 10.29 9.14 2.65
CA GLU A 98 9.30 8.18 3.14
C GLU A 98 9.64 6.77 2.68
N GLN A 99 10.13 6.64 1.44
CA GLN A 99 10.53 5.33 0.94
C GLN A 99 11.68 4.73 1.75
N ALA A 100 12.64 5.56 2.14
CA ALA A 100 13.76 5.08 2.96
C ALA A 100 13.25 4.63 4.33
N ALA A 101 12.38 5.41 4.94
CA ALA A 101 11.82 5.05 6.25
C ALA A 101 11.01 3.75 6.15
N LEU A 102 10.29 3.58 5.07
CA LEU A 102 9.51 2.36 4.85
C LEU A 102 10.43 1.15 4.74
N ARG A 103 11.52 1.26 3.99
CA ARG A 103 12.45 0.15 3.85
C ARG A 103 13.02 -0.27 5.20
N ASP A 104 13.36 0.70 6.03
CA ASP A 104 13.89 0.40 7.35
C ASP A 104 12.87 -0.34 8.20
N LEU A 105 11.62 0.11 8.16
CA LEU A 105 10.57 -0.53 8.96
C LEU A 105 10.25 -1.93 8.46
N LEU A 106 10.20 -2.12 7.15
CA LEU A 106 9.95 -3.44 6.58
C LEU A 106 11.05 -4.40 6.96
N SER A 107 12.29 -3.92 6.91
CA SER A 107 13.43 -4.74 7.28
C SER A 107 13.37 -5.10 8.76
N GLU A 108 13.05 -4.15 9.60
CA GLU A 108 12.97 -4.39 11.03
C GLU A 108 11.86 -5.39 11.36
N ALA A 109 10.74 -5.30 10.68
CA ALA A 109 9.57 -6.14 10.99
C ALA A 109 9.68 -7.55 10.41
N TYR A 110 10.28 -7.69 9.23
CA TYR A 110 10.16 -8.94 8.49
C TYR A 110 11.47 -9.55 8.03
N ALA A 111 12.57 -8.84 8.05
CA ALA A 111 13.85 -9.39 7.63
C ALA A 111 14.58 -10.00 8.81
N GLN A 112 15.42 -10.95 8.50
CA GLN A 112 16.22 -11.63 9.51
C GLN A 112 17.57 -10.97 9.66
#